data_852995f6245478fab8c6a9172e170285
#
_entry.id   852995f6245478fab8c6a9172e170285
#
_cell.length_a   1.000
_cell.length_b   1.000
_cell.length_c   1.000
_cell.angle_alpha   90.00
_cell.angle_beta   90.00
_cell.angle_gamma   90.00
#
_symmetry.space_group_name_H-M   'P 1'
#
loop_
_entity.id
_entity.type
_entity.pdbx_description
1 polymer ?
#
loop_
_entity_poly.entity_id
_entity_poly.type
_entity_poly.pdbx_seq_one_letter_code
_entity_poly.pdbx_strand_id
1 'polypeptide(L)'
;MNDLFLIIPEKPSFMLEKMIQAVIQDRDPVIINDENHVSSLRQGKIIFALEVNNIGFSNNLSNIFSKLYSMGNSSLFGFQGIVLTHSNTELYTRSAAQNIIFHGNQLGLRFIGRPLVEATGNLENFIPMKSI
;
A
#
# COMPACT_ATOMS: atom_id res chain seq x y z
N MET A 1 16.66 4.66 -13.14
CA MET A 1 16.21 3.39 -12.54
C MET A 1 15.12 3.66 -11.56
N ASN A 2 14.05 2.90 -11.62
CA ASN A 2 12.90 3.11 -10.77
C ASN A 2 12.95 2.17 -9.56
N ASP A 3 13.00 2.75 -8.36
CA ASP A 3 13.04 2.00 -7.10
C ASP A 3 11.79 2.24 -6.24
N LEU A 4 10.73 2.76 -6.84
CA LEU A 4 9.47 3.02 -6.17
C LEU A 4 8.38 2.16 -6.79
N PHE A 5 7.69 1.41 -5.92
CA PHE A 5 6.65 0.48 -6.34
C PHE A 5 5.33 0.86 -5.67
N LEU A 6 4.25 0.86 -6.44
CA LEU A 6 2.93 1.15 -5.92
C LEU A 6 2.08 -0.11 -6.02
N ILE A 7 1.77 -0.71 -4.87
CA ILE A 7 0.86 -1.85 -4.81
C ILE A 7 -0.54 -1.31 -4.62
N ILE A 8 -1.35 -1.44 -5.66
CA ILE A 8 -2.70 -0.90 -5.71
C ILE A 8 -3.65 -1.98 -6.23
N PRO A 9 -4.12 -2.87 -5.34
CA PRO A 9 -4.88 -4.05 -5.77
C PRO A 9 -6.28 -3.76 -6.26
N GLU A 10 -6.87 -2.64 -5.84
CA GLU A 10 -8.22 -2.27 -6.26
C GLU A 10 -8.18 -0.92 -6.96
N LYS A 11 -9.18 -0.68 -7.83
CA LYS A 11 -9.27 0.61 -8.51
C LYS A 11 -9.45 1.72 -7.48
N PRO A 12 -8.58 2.72 -7.48
CA PRO A 12 -8.67 3.78 -6.46
C PRO A 12 -9.79 4.76 -6.77
N SER A 13 -10.37 5.31 -5.70
CA SER A 13 -11.25 6.45 -5.81
C SER A 13 -10.43 7.70 -6.15
N PHE A 14 -11.14 8.78 -6.48
CA PHE A 14 -10.50 10.06 -6.71
C PHE A 14 -9.69 10.52 -5.48
N MET A 15 -10.22 10.30 -4.28
CA MET A 15 -9.53 10.71 -3.06
C MET A 15 -8.27 9.89 -2.82
N LEU A 16 -8.32 8.58 -3.03
CA LEU A 16 -7.12 7.75 -2.89
C LEU A 16 -6.06 8.14 -3.92
N GLU A 17 -6.48 8.44 -5.15
CA GLU A 17 -5.54 8.93 -6.15
C GLU A 17 -4.85 10.20 -5.71
N LYS A 18 -5.57 11.13 -5.07
CA LYS A 18 -4.98 12.35 -4.55
C LYS A 18 -3.97 12.06 -3.44
N MET A 19 -4.28 11.11 -2.56
CA MET A 19 -3.34 10.69 -1.52
C MET A 19 -2.07 10.12 -2.15
N ILE A 20 -2.22 9.27 -3.16
CA ILE A 20 -1.08 8.68 -3.86
C ILE A 20 -0.24 9.79 -4.49
N GLN A 21 -0.85 10.71 -5.22
CA GLN A 21 -0.12 11.78 -5.89
C GLN A 21 0.65 12.66 -4.89
N ALA A 22 0.05 12.93 -3.72
CA ALA A 22 0.72 13.72 -2.70
C ALA A 22 1.98 13.02 -2.17
N VAL A 23 1.98 11.70 -2.13
CA VAL A 23 3.11 10.93 -1.61
C VAL A 23 4.19 10.74 -2.68
N ILE A 24 3.81 10.37 -3.90
CA ILE A 24 4.79 10.10 -4.95
C ILE A 24 5.35 11.37 -5.58
N GLN A 25 4.59 12.46 -5.52
CA GLN A 25 4.97 13.75 -6.12
C GLN A 25 5.26 13.56 -7.62
N ASP A 26 6.46 13.90 -8.09
CA ASP A 26 6.80 13.82 -9.50
C ASP A 26 7.44 12.47 -9.89
N ARG A 27 7.52 11.53 -8.96
CA ARG A 27 8.12 10.23 -9.25
C ARG A 27 7.12 9.34 -9.99
N ASP A 28 7.64 8.38 -10.72
CA ASP A 28 6.85 7.50 -11.57
C ASP A 28 7.01 6.05 -11.07
N PRO A 29 6.12 5.57 -10.20
CA PRO A 29 6.28 4.26 -9.62
C PRO A 29 5.94 3.14 -10.60
N VAL A 30 6.53 1.97 -10.35
CA VAL A 30 6.11 0.74 -11.01
C VAL A 30 4.79 0.29 -10.36
N ILE A 31 3.76 0.11 -11.17
CA ILE A 31 2.42 -0.26 -10.67
C ILE A 31 2.32 -1.78 -10.53
N ILE A 32 1.87 -2.23 -9.36
CA ILE A 32 1.61 -3.63 -9.09
C ILE A 32 0.16 -3.74 -8.63
N ASN A 33 -0.71 -4.26 -9.49
CA ASN A 33 -2.13 -4.35 -9.21
C ASN A 33 -2.64 -5.79 -9.06
N ASP A 34 -1.79 -6.79 -9.28
CA ASP A 34 -2.15 -8.19 -9.05
C ASP A 34 -0.91 -9.04 -8.78
N GLU A 35 -1.11 -10.32 -8.45
CA GLU A 35 -0.02 -11.23 -8.09
C GLU A 35 0.93 -11.50 -9.25
N ASN A 36 0.50 -11.31 -10.49
CA ASN A 36 1.33 -11.59 -11.65
C ASN A 36 2.45 -10.57 -11.83
N HIS A 37 2.33 -9.40 -11.21
CA HIS A 37 3.32 -8.34 -11.33
C HIS A 37 4.27 -8.26 -10.13
N VAL A 38 4.07 -9.13 -9.15
CA VAL A 38 4.87 -9.11 -7.92
C VAL A 38 6.35 -9.37 -8.22
N SER A 39 6.64 -10.15 -9.25
CA SER A 39 8.02 -10.44 -9.64
C SER A 39 8.79 -9.21 -10.11
N SER A 40 8.10 -8.11 -10.37
CA SER A 40 8.74 -6.84 -10.73
C SER A 40 9.41 -6.16 -9.53
N LEU A 41 9.12 -6.59 -8.31
CA LEU A 41 9.68 -5.96 -7.12
C LEU A 41 11.18 -6.13 -7.07
N ARG A 42 11.86 -5.03 -6.85
CA ARG A 42 13.30 -5.00 -6.60
C ARG A 42 13.50 -4.20 -5.35
N GLN A 43 14.68 -4.22 -4.80
CA GLN A 43 14.95 -3.49 -3.57
C GLN A 43 14.63 -1.99 -3.75
N GLY A 44 13.91 -1.42 -2.78
CA GLY A 44 13.50 -0.03 -2.84
C GLY A 44 12.36 0.25 -1.89
N LYS A 45 11.42 1.08 -2.33
CA LYS A 45 10.30 1.55 -1.51
C LYS A 45 8.98 1.07 -2.09
N ILE A 46 8.07 0.67 -1.20
CA ILE A 46 6.76 0.18 -1.58
C ILE A 46 5.68 1.04 -0.92
N ILE A 47 4.73 1.51 -1.74
CA ILE A 47 3.53 2.16 -1.24
C ILE A 47 2.39 1.16 -1.40
N PHE A 48 1.77 0.78 -0.27
CA PHE A 48 0.53 0.02 -0.30
C PHE A 48 -0.62 1.01 -0.29
N ALA A 49 -1.40 1.05 -1.36
CA ALA A 49 -2.53 1.96 -1.47
C ALA A 49 -3.79 1.13 -1.63
N LEU A 50 -4.68 1.19 -0.66
CA LEU A 50 -5.87 0.35 -0.62
C LEU A 50 -7.13 1.18 -0.51
N GLU A 51 -8.04 0.96 -1.48
CA GLU A 51 -9.39 1.47 -1.39
C GLU A 51 -10.22 0.43 -0.64
N VAL A 52 -10.67 0.77 0.57
CA VAL A 52 -11.40 -0.16 1.43
C VAL A 52 -12.88 -0.07 1.11
N ASN A 53 -13.49 -1.19 0.77
CA ASN A 53 -14.90 -1.26 0.49
C ASN A 53 -15.69 -1.70 1.73
N ASN A 54 -16.99 -1.88 1.58
CA ASN A 54 -17.87 -2.22 2.69
C ASN A 54 -17.58 -3.58 3.33
N ILE A 55 -16.88 -4.46 2.61
CA ILE A 55 -16.53 -5.78 3.10
C ILE A 55 -15.25 -5.72 3.94
N GLY A 56 -14.39 -4.75 3.65
CA GLY A 56 -13.19 -4.52 4.43
C GLY A 56 -11.98 -5.36 4.04
N PHE A 57 -12.07 -6.15 2.97
CA PHE A 57 -10.91 -6.90 2.50
C PHE A 57 -10.85 -6.91 0.98
N SER A 58 -9.69 -7.25 0.46
CA SER A 58 -9.43 -7.28 -0.97
C SER A 58 -8.88 -8.66 -1.34
N ASN A 59 -9.55 -9.34 -2.28
CA ASN A 59 -9.06 -10.62 -2.80
C ASN A 59 -7.74 -10.44 -3.53
N ASN A 60 -7.60 -9.36 -4.28
CA ASN A 60 -6.36 -9.08 -5.00
C ASN A 60 -5.20 -8.85 -4.04
N LEU A 61 -5.44 -8.13 -2.95
CA LEU A 61 -4.40 -7.92 -1.94
C LEU A 61 -4.00 -9.25 -1.29
N SER A 62 -4.98 -10.09 -0.96
CA SER A 62 -4.71 -11.42 -0.42
C SER A 62 -3.87 -12.25 -1.38
N ASN A 63 -4.19 -12.20 -2.67
CA ASN A 63 -3.43 -12.93 -3.68
C ASN A 63 -2.00 -12.41 -3.81
N ILE A 64 -1.82 -11.10 -3.73
CA ILE A 64 -0.50 -10.49 -3.75
C ILE A 64 0.33 -10.96 -2.55
N PHE A 65 -0.23 -10.94 -1.35
CA PHE A 65 0.48 -11.41 -0.17
C PHE A 65 0.77 -12.91 -0.26
N SER A 66 -0.19 -13.71 -0.75
CA SER A 66 0.05 -15.15 -0.94
C SER A 66 1.23 -15.39 -1.87
N LYS A 67 1.32 -14.63 -2.96
CA LYS A 67 2.45 -14.74 -3.88
C LYS A 67 3.76 -14.35 -3.21
N LEU A 68 3.75 -13.28 -2.42
CA LEU A 68 4.95 -12.85 -1.70
C LEU A 68 5.41 -13.91 -0.70
N TYR A 69 4.48 -14.54 0.03
CA TYR A 69 4.83 -15.63 0.94
C TYR A 69 5.41 -16.83 0.19
N SER A 70 4.89 -17.11 -1.01
CA SER A 70 5.40 -18.22 -1.81
C SER A 70 6.83 -17.99 -2.30
N MET A 71 7.28 -16.74 -2.35
CA MET A 71 8.63 -16.39 -2.76
C MET A 71 9.64 -16.47 -1.62
N GLY A 72 9.16 -16.75 -0.40
CA GLY A 72 10.01 -16.90 0.77
C GLY A 72 9.59 -15.98 1.91
N ASN A 73 9.98 -16.35 3.12
CA ASN A 73 9.56 -15.62 4.33
C ASN A 73 10.20 -14.25 4.47
N SER A 74 11.18 -13.92 3.64
CA SER A 74 11.87 -12.64 3.70
C SER A 74 11.86 -11.95 2.35
N SER A 75 10.78 -12.17 1.56
CA SER A 75 10.71 -11.64 0.20
C SER A 75 10.72 -10.11 0.15
N LEU A 76 10.35 -9.45 1.23
CA LEU A 76 10.35 -7.99 1.30
C LEU A 76 11.46 -7.43 2.19
N PHE A 77 12.42 -8.27 2.56
CA PHE A 77 13.58 -7.80 3.31
C PHE A 77 14.37 -6.79 2.48
N GLY A 78 14.74 -5.67 3.12
CA GLY A 78 15.46 -4.61 2.43
C GLY A 78 14.58 -3.54 1.82
N PHE A 79 13.26 -3.78 1.74
CA PHE A 79 12.32 -2.75 1.30
C PHE A 79 11.89 -1.87 2.47
N GLN A 80 11.55 -0.63 2.14
CA GLN A 80 10.85 0.27 3.06
C GLN A 80 9.46 0.51 2.51
N GLY A 81 8.48 0.62 3.41
CA GLY A 81 7.10 0.75 2.97
C GLY A 81 6.30 1.79 3.71
N ILE A 82 5.25 2.26 3.08
CA ILE A 82 4.22 3.04 3.74
C ILE A 82 2.86 2.53 3.29
N VAL A 83 1.83 2.84 4.08
CA VAL A 83 0.48 2.39 3.83
C VAL A 83 -0.45 3.58 3.71
N LEU A 84 -1.24 3.59 2.63
CA LEU A 84 -2.32 4.54 2.41
C LEU A 84 -3.62 3.75 2.32
N THR A 85 -4.60 4.08 3.15
CA THR A 85 -5.92 3.47 3.04
C THR A 85 -6.97 4.56 2.98
N HIS A 86 -8.00 4.31 2.22
CA HIS A 86 -9.11 5.24 2.06
C HIS A 86 -10.44 4.49 2.04
N SER A 87 -11.45 5.09 2.64
CA SER A 87 -12.82 4.63 2.54
C SER A 87 -13.72 5.85 2.74
N ASN A 88 -14.96 5.75 2.25
CA ASN A 88 -15.97 6.79 2.51
C ASN A 88 -16.61 6.62 3.90
N THR A 89 -16.25 5.57 4.62
CA THR A 89 -16.73 5.32 5.98
C THR A 89 -15.56 5.01 6.88
N GLU A 90 -15.78 5.03 8.19
CA GLU A 90 -14.73 4.67 9.14
C GLU A 90 -14.57 3.16 9.32
N LEU A 91 -15.42 2.38 8.65
CA LEU A 91 -15.37 0.94 8.80
C LEU A 91 -14.16 0.35 8.09
N TYR A 92 -13.42 -0.48 8.82
CA TYR A 92 -12.36 -1.35 8.30
C TYR A 92 -11.07 -0.66 7.84
N THR A 93 -11.02 0.67 7.73
CA THR A 93 -9.81 1.33 7.21
C THR A 93 -8.59 1.07 8.09
N ARG A 94 -8.75 1.19 9.39
CA ARG A 94 -7.64 0.92 10.31
C ARG A 94 -7.28 -0.55 10.34
N SER A 95 -8.27 -1.43 10.32
CA SER A 95 -8.02 -2.87 10.29
C SER A 95 -7.30 -3.27 9.03
N ALA A 96 -7.67 -2.69 7.89
CA ALA A 96 -6.99 -2.95 6.63
C ALA A 96 -5.53 -2.51 6.69
N ALA A 97 -5.27 -1.31 7.22
CA ALA A 97 -3.90 -0.82 7.36
C ALA A 97 -3.08 -1.71 8.28
N GLN A 98 -3.66 -2.12 9.41
CA GLN A 98 -2.97 -3.01 10.36
C GLN A 98 -2.66 -4.36 9.74
N ASN A 99 -3.58 -4.89 8.93
CA ASN A 99 -3.38 -6.15 8.24
C ASN A 99 -2.20 -6.07 7.26
N ILE A 100 -2.11 -4.98 6.52
CA ILE A 100 -0.99 -4.76 5.60
C ILE A 100 0.32 -4.70 6.37
N ILE A 101 0.35 -3.96 7.48
CA ILE A 101 1.55 -3.82 8.30
C ILE A 101 1.96 -5.18 8.87
N PHE A 102 1.00 -5.95 9.37
CA PHE A 102 1.29 -7.27 9.91
C PHE A 102 1.97 -8.16 8.88
N HIS A 103 1.37 -8.30 7.70
CA HIS A 103 1.90 -9.17 6.66
C HIS A 103 3.22 -8.63 6.10
N GLY A 104 3.33 -7.31 5.93
CA GLY A 104 4.57 -6.72 5.48
C GLY A 104 5.72 -7.03 6.44
N ASN A 105 5.48 -6.87 7.74
CA ASN A 105 6.49 -7.16 8.76
C ASN A 105 6.88 -8.64 8.75
N GLN A 106 5.90 -9.53 8.57
CA GLN A 106 6.18 -10.97 8.48
C GLN A 106 7.11 -11.30 7.30
N LEU A 107 7.02 -10.51 6.23
CA LEU A 107 7.84 -10.71 5.03
C LEU A 107 9.16 -9.93 5.07
N GLY A 108 9.42 -9.24 6.17
CA GLY A 108 10.67 -8.50 6.34
C GLY A 108 10.63 -7.04 5.93
N LEU A 109 9.45 -6.53 5.53
CA LEU A 109 9.29 -5.14 5.15
C LEU A 109 9.41 -4.23 6.37
N ARG A 110 10.12 -3.14 6.22
CA ARG A 110 10.24 -2.12 7.24
C ARG A 110 9.35 -0.93 6.89
N PHE A 111 8.36 -0.67 7.72
CA PHE A 111 7.48 0.47 7.49
C PHE A 111 8.09 1.74 8.09
N ILE A 112 8.04 2.83 7.32
CA ILE A 112 8.52 4.14 7.77
C ILE A 112 7.31 5.01 8.06
N GLY A 113 7.23 5.50 9.28
CA GLY A 113 6.13 6.34 9.70
C GLY A 113 4.86 5.57 9.99
N ARG A 114 3.77 6.30 10.17
CA ARG A 114 2.46 5.74 10.47
C ARG A 114 1.66 5.58 9.19
N PRO A 115 0.72 4.62 9.14
CA PRO A 115 -0.17 4.54 7.99
C PRO A 115 -1.00 5.82 7.87
N LEU A 116 -1.22 6.23 6.64
CA LEU A 116 -2.11 7.35 6.33
C LEU A 116 -3.47 6.78 6.01
N VAL A 117 -4.45 7.12 6.83
CA VAL A 117 -5.79 6.56 6.75
C VAL A 117 -6.78 7.69 6.56
N GLU A 118 -7.55 7.65 5.49
CA GLU A 118 -8.61 8.61 5.25
C GLU A 118 -9.93 7.84 5.19
N ALA A 119 -10.80 8.08 6.17
CA ALA A 119 -12.01 7.30 6.33
C ALA A 119 -13.29 8.07 5.98
N THR A 120 -13.17 9.36 5.70
CA THR A 120 -14.36 10.20 5.47
C THR A 120 -14.41 10.80 4.08
N GLY A 121 -13.42 10.53 3.25
CA GLY A 121 -13.32 11.16 1.95
C GLY A 121 -12.79 12.58 1.96
N ASN A 122 -12.31 13.03 3.11
CA ASN A 122 -11.84 14.39 3.32
C ASN A 122 -10.34 14.41 3.56
N LEU A 123 -9.62 15.23 2.78
CA LEU A 123 -8.17 15.32 2.88
C LEU A 123 -7.67 16.44 3.80
N GLU A 124 -8.55 17.08 4.58
CA GLU A 124 -8.14 18.17 5.45
C GLU A 124 -7.01 17.78 6.40
N ASN A 125 -7.06 16.55 6.92
CA ASN A 125 -6.09 16.07 7.90
C ASN A 125 -5.00 15.22 7.27
N PHE A 126 -4.93 15.16 5.97
CA PHE A 126 -3.92 14.34 5.28
C PHE A 126 -2.61 15.12 5.19
N ILE A 127 -1.59 14.58 5.81
CA ILE A 127 -0.25 15.15 5.77
C ILE A 127 0.66 14.14 5.09
N PRO A 128 1.15 14.43 3.88
CA PRO A 128 1.98 13.48 3.16
C PRO A 128 3.34 13.29 3.81
N MET A 129 3.88 12.08 3.69
CA MET A 129 5.23 11.77 4.13
C MET A 129 6.24 12.41 3.20
N LYS A 130 7.21 13.09 3.76
CA LYS A 130 8.21 13.78 2.94
C LYS A 130 9.27 12.85 2.39
N SER A 131 9.50 11.73 3.02
CA SER A 131 10.70 10.94 2.79
C SER A 131 10.45 9.59 2.14
N ILE A 132 9.32 9.44 1.50
CA ILE A 132 9.11 8.18 0.79
C ILE A 132 10.07 8.06 -0.40
#